data_25eb1d5b6e7e19996c12db1393785331
#
_entry.id   25eb1d5b6e7e19996c12db1393785331
#
_cell.length_a   1.000
_cell.length_b   1.000
_cell.length_c   1.000
_cell.angle_alpha   90.00
_cell.angle_beta   90.00
_cell.angle_gamma   90.00
#
_symmetry.space_group_name_H-M   'P 1'
#
loop_
_entity.id
_entity.type
_entity.pdbx_description
1 polymer ?
#
loop_
_entity_poly.entity_id
_entity_poly.type
_entity_poly.pdbx_seq_one_letter_code
_entity_poly.pdbx_strand_id
1 'polypeptide(L)'
;MNNKDCFVSQQEIAEHFKVNRTTIRAWTKQGMPYLDADRGKSGGYHIGHTLFWCMGKSHLEAIEHHGETSALEKIMVARLISLERDKYFSEETEQRFDNGLQIYGYSPEDVSKARNKMAGFLAGWRHAVAVRREHLQQSVVTERES
;
A
#
# COMPACT_ATOMS: atom_id res chain seq x y z
N MET A 1 5.53 10.12 20.06
CA MET A 1 4.60 10.76 19.11
C MET A 1 3.25 10.08 19.15
N ASN A 2 2.24 10.86 19.34
CA ASN A 2 0.87 10.38 19.32
C ASN A 2 0.40 10.27 17.85
N ASN A 3 -0.29 9.20 17.49
CA ASN A 3 -0.83 8.99 16.12
C ASN A 3 -1.65 10.19 15.61
N LYS A 4 -2.19 11.00 16.51
CA LYS A 4 -2.96 12.22 16.18
C LYS A 4 -2.13 13.25 15.41
N ASP A 5 -0.82 13.32 15.62
CA ASP A 5 0.05 14.31 14.98
C ASP A 5 0.25 14.03 13.48
N CYS A 6 -0.04 12.81 13.05
CA CYS A 6 0.07 12.42 11.64
C CYS A 6 -1.24 12.58 10.86
N PHE A 7 -2.34 12.96 11.52
CA PHE A 7 -3.64 13.20 10.89
C PHE A 7 -3.79 14.67 10.56
N VAL A 8 -4.13 14.94 9.32
CA VAL A 8 -4.26 16.29 8.78
C VAL A 8 -5.60 16.45 8.07
N SER A 9 -6.01 17.69 7.84
CA SER A 9 -7.26 18.00 7.14
C SER A 9 -7.19 17.62 5.67
N GLN A 10 -8.34 17.62 5.00
CA GLN A 10 -8.44 17.38 3.55
C GLN A 10 -7.59 18.40 2.76
N GLN A 11 -7.61 19.65 3.16
CA GLN A 11 -6.81 20.70 2.51
C GLN A 11 -5.31 20.45 2.71
N GLU A 12 -4.90 20.12 3.92
CA GLU A 12 -3.49 19.85 4.25
C GLU A 12 -2.94 18.63 3.51
N ILE A 13 -3.72 17.55 3.42
CA ILE A 13 -3.29 16.35 2.69
C ILE A 13 -3.20 16.64 1.18
N ALA A 14 -4.12 17.43 0.63
CA ALA A 14 -4.08 17.85 -0.76
C ALA A 14 -2.81 18.68 -1.05
N GLU A 15 -2.47 19.61 -0.20
CA GLU A 15 -1.25 20.41 -0.31
C GLU A 15 0.01 19.54 -0.19
N HIS A 16 0.01 18.60 0.74
CA HIS A 16 1.14 17.69 0.96
C HIS A 16 1.45 16.84 -0.29
N PHE A 17 0.42 16.31 -0.95
CA PHE A 17 0.56 15.50 -2.16
C PHE A 17 0.50 16.31 -3.46
N LYS A 18 0.38 17.64 -3.38
CA LYS A 18 0.32 18.57 -4.52
C LYS A 18 -0.80 18.21 -5.50
N VAL A 19 -1.94 17.89 -4.96
CA VAL A 19 -3.18 17.62 -5.70
C VAL A 19 -4.28 18.54 -5.18
N ASN A 20 -5.41 18.61 -5.88
CA ASN A 20 -6.54 19.40 -5.39
C ASN A 20 -7.45 18.55 -4.49
N ARG A 21 -8.34 19.22 -3.76
CA ARG A 21 -9.28 18.55 -2.85
C ARG A 21 -10.23 17.58 -3.55
N THR A 22 -10.56 17.85 -4.79
CA THR A 22 -11.39 16.96 -5.62
C THR A 22 -10.71 15.60 -5.80
N THR A 23 -9.40 15.60 -6.02
CA THR A 23 -8.60 14.37 -6.13
C THR A 23 -8.63 13.59 -4.82
N ILE A 24 -8.47 14.27 -3.67
CA ILE A 24 -8.54 13.61 -2.35
C ILE A 24 -9.92 12.98 -2.13
N ARG A 25 -11.00 13.67 -2.48
CA ARG A 25 -12.36 13.13 -2.38
C ARG A 25 -12.55 11.90 -3.26
N ALA A 26 -12.01 11.93 -4.49
CA ALA A 26 -12.06 10.80 -5.41
C ALA A 26 -11.33 9.59 -4.83
N TRP A 27 -10.14 9.79 -4.27
CA TRP A 27 -9.37 8.72 -3.62
C TRP A 27 -10.11 8.15 -2.41
N THR A 28 -10.75 8.99 -1.61
CA THR A 28 -11.55 8.57 -0.45
C THR A 28 -12.71 7.67 -0.90
N LYS A 29 -13.37 8.02 -2.00
CA LYS A 29 -14.44 7.20 -2.59
C LYS A 29 -13.92 5.85 -3.10
N GLN A 30 -12.66 5.78 -3.50
CA GLN A 30 -12.00 4.54 -3.92
C GLN A 30 -11.54 3.68 -2.73
N GLY A 31 -11.75 4.14 -1.52
CA GLY A 31 -11.42 3.41 -0.30
C GLY A 31 -10.19 3.89 0.44
N MET A 32 -9.57 5.00 0.04
CA MET A 32 -8.42 5.54 0.77
C MET A 32 -8.80 5.80 2.23
N PRO A 33 -7.97 5.36 3.20
CA PRO A 33 -8.31 5.46 4.63
C PRO A 33 -8.54 6.90 5.08
N TYR A 34 -9.60 7.08 5.83
CA TYR A 34 -10.02 8.35 6.38
C TYR A 34 -10.61 8.13 7.77
N LEU A 35 -10.19 8.93 8.72
CA LEU A 35 -10.74 8.91 10.07
C LEU A 35 -11.91 9.87 10.16
N ASP A 36 -13.12 9.33 10.34
CA ASP A 36 -14.32 10.13 10.46
C ASP A 36 -14.27 11.03 11.71
N ALA A 37 -14.83 12.22 11.58
CA ALA A 37 -14.95 13.13 12.68
C ALA A 37 -16.02 12.66 13.67
N ASP A 38 -15.64 12.46 14.92
CA ASP A 38 -16.61 12.41 16.00
C ASP A 38 -17.13 13.82 16.23
N ARG A 39 -18.34 13.92 16.80
CA ARG A 39 -18.94 15.23 17.11
C ARG A 39 -17.97 16.12 17.88
N GLY A 40 -17.63 17.26 17.28
CA GLY A 40 -16.73 18.26 17.87
C GLY A 40 -15.25 18.01 17.63
N LYS A 41 -14.88 16.97 16.87
CA LYS A 41 -13.48 16.70 16.48
C LYS A 41 -13.41 16.61 14.97
N SER A 42 -12.39 17.19 14.37
CA SER A 42 -12.16 17.07 12.93
C SER A 42 -11.62 15.67 12.64
N GLY A 43 -12.17 15.02 11.62
CA GLY A 43 -11.61 13.82 11.02
C GLY A 43 -10.34 14.15 10.28
N GLY A 44 -9.69 13.16 9.71
CA GLY A 44 -8.45 13.44 9.02
C GLY A 44 -7.88 12.27 8.23
N TYR A 45 -6.80 12.60 7.56
CA TYR A 45 -6.01 11.70 6.74
C TYR A 45 -4.64 11.52 7.38
N HIS A 46 -4.21 10.29 7.56
CA HIS A 46 -2.88 9.99 8.03
C HIS A 46 -1.92 10.07 6.83
N ILE A 47 -0.88 10.89 6.93
CA ILE A 47 0.06 11.13 5.82
C ILE A 47 0.70 9.82 5.36
N GLY A 48 1.21 9.02 6.29
CA GLY A 48 1.85 7.74 5.98
C GLY A 48 0.91 6.71 5.36
N HIS A 49 -0.29 6.56 5.91
CA HIS A 49 -1.29 5.64 5.39
C HIS A 49 -1.75 6.04 3.98
N THR A 50 -1.93 7.34 3.75
CA THR A 50 -2.27 7.88 2.43
C THR A 50 -1.15 7.60 1.43
N LEU A 51 0.10 7.83 1.83
CA LEU A 51 1.27 7.55 0.99
C LEU A 51 1.32 6.07 0.57
N PHE A 52 1.19 5.16 1.53
CA PHE A 52 1.23 3.72 1.22
C PHE A 52 0.04 3.27 0.39
N TRP A 53 -1.15 3.86 0.61
CA TRP A 53 -2.31 3.58 -0.23
C TRP A 53 -2.04 3.99 -1.70
N CYS A 54 -1.51 5.19 -1.92
CA CYS A 54 -1.15 5.69 -3.26
C CYS A 54 -0.05 4.84 -3.90
N MET A 55 0.98 4.48 -3.15
CA MET A 55 2.07 3.63 -3.63
C MET A 55 1.56 2.24 -4.01
N GLY A 56 0.72 1.65 -3.17
CA GLY A 56 0.13 0.34 -3.43
C GLY A 56 -0.72 0.32 -4.68
N LYS A 57 -1.56 1.34 -4.86
CA LYS A 57 -2.35 1.52 -6.07
C LYS A 57 -1.45 1.59 -7.31
N SER A 58 -0.40 2.40 -7.25
CA SER A 58 0.55 2.55 -8.37
C SER A 58 1.31 1.27 -8.67
N HIS A 59 1.76 0.54 -7.63
CA HIS A 59 2.44 -0.74 -7.81
C HIS A 59 1.55 -1.78 -8.48
N LEU A 60 0.28 -1.89 -8.04
CA LEU A 60 -0.67 -2.82 -8.61
C LEU A 60 -0.99 -2.51 -10.07
N GLU A 61 -1.13 -1.21 -10.41
CA GLU A 61 -1.31 -0.77 -11.79
C GLU A 61 -0.08 -1.12 -12.65
N ALA A 62 1.12 -0.89 -12.12
CA ALA A 62 2.37 -1.15 -12.84
C ALA A 62 2.56 -2.64 -13.17
N ILE A 63 2.08 -3.55 -12.32
CA ILE A 63 2.15 -4.99 -12.57
C ILE A 63 0.91 -5.54 -13.27
N GLU A 64 0.06 -4.65 -13.78
CA GLU A 64 -1.17 -5.00 -14.51
C GLU A 64 -2.13 -5.89 -13.72
N HIS A 65 -2.21 -5.68 -12.41
CA HIS A 65 -3.15 -6.40 -11.57
C HIS A 65 -4.55 -5.77 -11.67
N HIS A 66 -5.51 -6.52 -12.18
CA HIS A 66 -6.87 -6.05 -12.41
C HIS A 66 -7.91 -6.61 -11.42
N GLY A 67 -7.47 -7.37 -10.42
CA GLY A 67 -8.34 -7.89 -9.37
C GLY A 67 -8.79 -6.82 -8.38
N GLU A 68 -9.92 -7.07 -7.71
CA GLU A 68 -10.36 -6.19 -6.63
C GLU A 68 -9.35 -6.26 -5.47
N THR A 69 -8.92 -5.10 -5.03
CA THR A 69 -7.97 -4.97 -3.93
C THR A 69 -8.51 -3.95 -2.94
N SER A 70 -8.63 -4.33 -1.68
CA SER A 70 -9.11 -3.44 -0.63
C SER A 70 -8.07 -2.34 -0.33
N ALA A 71 -8.51 -1.29 0.36
CA ALA A 71 -7.62 -0.21 0.81
C ALA A 71 -6.49 -0.77 1.68
N LEU A 72 -6.83 -1.68 2.60
CA LEU A 72 -5.86 -2.31 3.49
C LEU A 72 -4.83 -3.13 2.72
N GLU A 73 -5.26 -3.85 1.69
CA GLU A 73 -4.37 -4.63 0.83
C GLU A 73 -3.43 -3.74 0.01
N LYS A 74 -3.92 -2.60 -0.48
CA LYS A 74 -3.07 -1.61 -1.18
C LYS A 74 -1.96 -1.08 -0.26
N ILE A 75 -2.31 -0.76 0.97
CA ILE A 75 -1.33 -0.31 1.98
C ILE A 75 -0.31 -1.42 2.26
N MET A 76 -0.77 -2.65 2.42
CA MET A 76 0.11 -3.78 2.73
C MET A 76 1.06 -4.13 1.60
N VAL A 77 0.62 -4.11 0.33
CA VAL A 77 1.51 -4.41 -0.79
C VAL A 77 2.62 -3.37 -0.89
N ALA A 78 2.30 -2.09 -0.69
CA ALA A 78 3.30 -1.02 -0.68
C ALA A 78 4.27 -1.19 0.48
N ARG A 79 3.76 -1.53 1.66
CA ARG A 79 4.59 -1.73 2.85
C ARG A 79 5.57 -2.89 2.67
N LEU A 80 5.09 -4.02 2.14
CA LEU A 80 5.93 -5.20 1.88
C LEU A 80 7.02 -4.93 0.83
N ILE A 81 6.70 -4.19 -0.21
CA ILE A 81 7.69 -3.79 -1.22
C ILE A 81 8.75 -2.87 -0.59
N SER A 82 8.33 -1.93 0.25
CA SER A 82 9.25 -1.03 0.95
C SER A 82 10.19 -1.75 1.91
N LEU A 83 9.69 -2.79 2.59
CA LEU A 83 10.49 -3.62 3.51
C LEU A 83 11.67 -4.30 2.83
N GLU A 84 11.53 -4.66 1.56
CA GLU A 84 12.61 -5.30 0.81
C GLU A 84 13.73 -4.34 0.45
N ARG A 85 13.38 -3.08 0.27
CA ARG A 85 14.34 -2.03 -0.10
C ARG A 85 15.05 -1.46 1.11
N ASP A 86 14.42 -1.53 2.29
CA ASP A 86 14.90 -0.87 3.49
C ASP A 86 15.10 -1.88 4.62
N LYS A 87 16.36 -2.18 4.92
CA LYS A 87 16.76 -3.10 5.96
C LYS A 87 16.56 -2.57 7.39
N TYR A 88 16.14 -1.30 7.51
CA TYR A 88 15.93 -0.66 8.82
C TYR A 88 14.56 -0.99 9.44
N PHE A 89 13.65 -1.60 8.68
CA PHE A 89 12.36 -2.00 9.21
C PHE A 89 12.48 -3.28 10.04
N SER A 90 12.32 -3.14 11.36
CA SER A 90 12.30 -4.28 12.29
C SER A 90 10.89 -4.86 12.41
N GLU A 91 10.76 -6.06 12.96
CA GLU A 91 9.46 -6.67 13.28
C GLU A 91 8.65 -5.77 14.22
N GLU A 92 9.32 -5.11 15.16
CA GLU A 92 8.69 -4.19 16.10
C GLU A 92 8.07 -2.99 15.36
N THR A 93 8.79 -2.41 14.40
CA THR A 93 8.30 -1.30 13.57
C THR A 93 7.07 -1.73 12.76
N GLU A 94 7.11 -2.93 12.19
CA GLU A 94 5.98 -3.47 11.43
C GLU A 94 4.78 -3.76 12.33
N GLN A 95 5.00 -4.26 13.54
CA GLN A 95 3.92 -4.48 14.48
C GLN A 95 3.24 -3.16 14.88
N ARG A 96 4.01 -2.11 15.08
CA ARG A 96 3.47 -0.76 15.35
C ARG A 96 2.66 -0.24 14.17
N PHE A 97 3.15 -0.46 12.96
CA PHE A 97 2.43 -0.06 11.75
C PHE A 97 1.09 -0.78 11.65
N ASP A 98 1.09 -2.09 11.84
CA ASP A 98 -0.13 -2.90 11.80
C ASP A 98 -1.12 -2.46 12.90
N ASN A 99 -0.63 -2.20 14.12
CA ASN A 99 -1.46 -1.74 15.23
C ASN A 99 -2.07 -0.37 14.92
N GLY A 100 -1.31 0.51 14.27
CA GLY A 100 -1.80 1.85 13.87
C GLY A 100 -2.95 1.81 12.88
N LEU A 101 -3.05 0.76 12.07
CA LEU A 101 -4.14 0.60 11.10
C LEU A 101 -5.48 0.28 11.78
N GLN A 102 -5.47 -0.19 13.04
CA GLN A 102 -6.67 -0.51 13.78
C GLN A 102 -7.53 0.71 14.10
N ILE A 103 -6.97 1.92 13.98
CA ILE A 103 -7.69 3.18 14.22
C ILE A 103 -8.90 3.34 13.29
N TYR A 104 -8.85 2.71 12.11
CA TYR A 104 -9.94 2.74 11.13
C TYR A 104 -11.02 1.68 11.39
N GLY A 105 -10.90 0.90 12.46
CA GLY A 105 -11.84 -0.16 12.81
C GLY A 105 -11.45 -1.55 12.28
N TYR A 106 -10.30 -1.69 11.64
CA TYR A 106 -9.81 -3.00 11.23
C TYR A 106 -9.43 -3.83 12.45
N SER A 107 -9.81 -5.11 12.47
CA SER A 107 -9.37 -6.03 13.52
C SER A 107 -7.90 -6.43 13.28
N PRO A 108 -7.19 -6.88 14.34
CA PRO A 108 -5.85 -7.44 14.17
C PRO A 108 -5.81 -8.59 13.15
N GLU A 109 -6.88 -9.38 13.09
CA GLU A 109 -7.05 -10.49 12.15
C GLU A 109 -7.15 -9.99 10.70
N ASP A 110 -7.91 -8.92 10.46
CA ASP A 110 -8.06 -8.32 9.14
C ASP A 110 -6.70 -7.83 8.62
N VAL A 111 -5.94 -7.17 9.48
CA VAL A 111 -4.60 -6.65 9.14
C VAL A 111 -3.65 -7.82 8.81
N SER A 112 -3.64 -8.87 9.64
CA SER A 112 -2.82 -10.07 9.39
C SER A 112 -3.21 -10.78 8.10
N LYS A 113 -4.51 -10.92 7.82
CA LYS A 113 -5.00 -11.54 6.58
C LYS A 113 -4.56 -10.76 5.35
N ALA A 114 -4.68 -9.43 5.38
CA ALA A 114 -4.26 -8.57 4.28
C ALA A 114 -2.75 -8.69 4.04
N ARG A 115 -1.94 -8.69 5.10
CA ARG A 115 -0.49 -8.85 5.01
C ARG A 115 -0.12 -10.19 4.41
N ASN A 116 -0.70 -11.28 4.89
CA ASN A 116 -0.42 -12.63 4.39
C ASN A 116 -0.87 -12.81 2.95
N LYS A 117 -2.03 -12.29 2.59
CA LYS A 117 -2.55 -12.34 1.21
C LYS A 117 -1.61 -11.61 0.25
N MET A 118 -1.17 -10.41 0.60
CA MET A 118 -0.29 -9.61 -0.25
C MET A 118 1.14 -10.19 -0.31
N ALA A 119 1.63 -10.77 0.76
CA ALA A 119 2.91 -11.49 0.75
C ALA A 119 2.87 -12.68 -0.21
N GLY A 120 1.81 -13.47 -0.17
CA GLY A 120 1.60 -14.58 -1.12
C GLY A 120 1.48 -14.10 -2.56
N PHE A 121 0.73 -13.03 -2.78
CA PHE A 121 0.58 -12.39 -4.09
C PHE A 121 1.93 -11.96 -4.67
N LEU A 122 2.75 -11.26 -3.88
CA LEU A 122 4.07 -10.79 -4.32
C LEU A 122 5.03 -11.94 -4.61
N ALA A 123 5.02 -12.99 -3.81
CA ALA A 123 5.83 -14.18 -4.03
C ALA A 123 5.45 -14.86 -5.36
N GLY A 124 4.16 -15.01 -5.62
CA GLY A 124 3.66 -15.56 -6.88
C GLY A 124 4.03 -14.72 -8.09
N TRP A 125 3.88 -13.40 -7.99
CA TRP A 125 4.25 -12.47 -9.05
C TRP A 125 5.75 -12.53 -9.37
N ARG A 126 6.61 -12.55 -8.35
CA ARG A 126 8.07 -12.68 -8.53
C ARG A 126 8.46 -13.97 -9.19
N HIS A 127 7.81 -15.06 -8.81
CA HIS A 127 8.03 -16.35 -9.45
C HIS A 127 7.69 -16.30 -10.94
N ALA A 128 6.54 -15.73 -11.30
CA ALA A 128 6.10 -15.55 -12.67
C ALA A 128 7.10 -14.70 -13.48
N VAL A 129 7.62 -13.63 -12.90
CA VAL A 129 8.63 -12.77 -13.53
C VAL A 129 9.93 -13.53 -13.76
N ALA A 130 10.38 -14.32 -12.79
CA ALA A 130 11.60 -15.12 -12.91
C ALA A 130 11.47 -16.16 -14.03
N VAL A 131 10.35 -16.86 -14.12
CA VAL A 131 10.06 -17.82 -15.18
C VAL A 131 10.08 -17.14 -16.56
N ARG A 132 9.43 -15.96 -16.67
CA ARG A 132 9.42 -15.18 -17.93
C ARG A 132 10.83 -14.78 -18.35
N ARG A 133 11.67 -14.34 -17.40
CA ARG A 133 13.07 -13.99 -17.67
C ARG A 133 13.88 -15.17 -18.19
N GLU A 134 13.72 -16.33 -17.59
CA GLU A 134 14.38 -17.56 -18.05
C GLU A 134 13.98 -17.90 -19.48
N HIS A 135 12.69 -17.83 -19.81
CA HIS A 135 12.21 -18.05 -21.17
C HIS A 135 12.81 -17.07 -22.17
N LEU A 136 12.89 -15.80 -21.83
CA LEU A 136 13.48 -14.77 -22.69
C LEU A 136 14.97 -15.01 -22.91
N GLN A 137 15.71 -15.41 -21.87
CA GLN A 137 17.14 -15.75 -21.96
C GLN A 137 17.37 -16.96 -22.86
N GLN A 138 16.56 -18.00 -22.71
CA GLN A 138 16.63 -19.19 -23.55
C GLN A 138 16.35 -18.88 -25.02
N SER A 139 15.35 -18.04 -25.30
CA SER A 139 15.04 -17.61 -26.68
C SER A 139 16.21 -16.87 -27.32
N VAL A 140 16.86 -15.98 -26.60
CA VAL A 140 18.03 -15.23 -27.09
C VAL A 140 19.20 -16.18 -27.36
N VAL A 141 19.48 -17.14 -26.48
CA VAL A 141 20.55 -18.13 -26.65
C VAL A 141 20.26 -18.98 -27.86
N THR A 142 19.04 -19.46 -28.05
CA THR A 142 18.65 -20.27 -29.22
C THR A 142 18.82 -19.50 -30.52
N GLU A 143 18.46 -18.22 -30.58
CA GLU A 143 18.67 -17.35 -31.75
C GLU A 143 20.16 -17.15 -32.06
N ARG A 144 21.01 -17.08 -31.05
CA ARG A 144 22.46 -16.95 -31.23
C ARG A 144 23.12 -18.21 -31.71
N GLU A 145 22.58 -19.36 -31.38
CA GLU A 145 23.09 -20.67 -31.80
C GLU A 145 22.64 -21.07 -33.20
N SER A 146 21.64 -20.42 -33.74
CA SER A 146 21.17 -20.66 -35.10
C SER A 146 21.85 -19.65 -36.04
#